data_d7a7bab4e609779dfdbaab390fa16aea
#
_entry.id   d7a7bab4e609779dfdbaab390fa16aea
#
_cell.length_a   1.000
_cell.length_b   1.000
_cell.length_c   1.000
_cell.angle_alpha   90.00
_cell.angle_beta   90.00
_cell.angle_gamma   90.00
#
_symmetry.space_group_name_H-M   'P 1'
#
loop_
_entity.id
_entity.type
_entity.pdbx_description
1 polymer ?
#
loop_
_entity_poly.entity_id
_entity_poly.type
_entity_poly.pdbx_seq_one_letter_code
_entity_poly.pdbx_strand_id
1 'polypeptide(L)'
;MVSGKKIPGVIFVKDENDMNKKILAVWFVLLIILFFFLKSGFTSVRVMRFSETQETTVRELTDWKVSSSGQKDENGNYISTYTIKVPLIHNSSETMMFYTTHSDVSVYVEKEKIYTVSTNLSEKTFQAVRSDRWNQFSVEKAYEGKQLQVVLKTSYKSVAEQAPLFLLGNELDIVIRELKAALLSMFLAFAVFACGIAMCIYYVFSGKSRLKNYRTIYLGIFSAFIGFWFLINIPIVQFLFGNYMMLEYISYLIFGMLPIPFILFEKQIIDQKFGWLLSLIAVYIMLVQTGRVVLQMTGYMDLKESQTIIHVVILLSIAMFILLGIVNMYVNRGSEESLISRVNVIFLLVIAAGSGIDILTYYMYPQRGKEFNCSKFALLLYICLLYTSPSSRD
;
A
#
# COMPACT_ATOMS: atom_id res chain seq x y z
N MET A 1 -46.33 -49.92 8.76
CA MET A 1 -44.92 -49.80 9.26
C MET A 1 -44.07 -49.32 8.10
N VAL A 2 -43.79 -48.05 8.01
CA VAL A 2 -42.90 -47.43 6.99
C VAL A 2 -41.66 -46.99 7.76
N SER A 3 -40.56 -47.72 7.47
CA SER A 3 -39.23 -47.50 8.03
C SER A 3 -38.66 -46.18 7.46
N GLY A 4 -38.53 -45.14 8.31
CA GLY A 4 -37.85 -43.91 7.95
C GLY A 4 -36.35 -44.12 7.81
N LYS A 5 -35.82 -44.07 6.58
CA LYS A 5 -34.38 -43.95 6.32
C LYS A 5 -33.92 -42.56 6.75
N LYS A 6 -33.12 -42.49 7.83
CA LYS A 6 -32.35 -41.30 8.15
C LYS A 6 -31.30 -41.06 7.05
N ILE A 7 -31.38 -39.88 6.43
CA ILE A 7 -30.39 -39.40 5.47
C ILE A 7 -29.15 -38.96 6.25
N PRO A 8 -27.94 -39.49 6.00
CA PRO A 8 -26.73 -39.22 6.79
C PRO A 8 -26.11 -37.83 6.54
N GLY A 9 -26.78 -36.93 5.80
CA GLY A 9 -26.18 -35.65 5.40
C GLY A 9 -26.35 -34.48 6.36
N VAL A 10 -27.27 -34.56 7.34
CA VAL A 10 -27.66 -33.37 8.15
C VAL A 10 -26.77 -33.12 9.37
N ILE A 11 -26.02 -34.12 9.81
CA ILE A 11 -25.16 -33.98 11.02
C ILE A 11 -23.85 -33.22 10.71
N PHE A 12 -23.29 -33.37 9.50
CA PHE A 12 -22.03 -32.71 9.12
C PHE A 12 -22.15 -31.20 8.92
N VAL A 13 -23.29 -30.68 8.48
CA VAL A 13 -23.51 -29.24 8.21
C VAL A 13 -23.58 -28.41 9.49
N LYS A 14 -24.04 -29.01 10.61
CA LYS A 14 -24.18 -28.30 11.90
C LYS A 14 -22.83 -28.08 12.59
N ASP A 15 -21.93 -29.05 12.53
CA ASP A 15 -20.59 -28.96 13.11
C ASP A 15 -19.68 -27.99 12.33
N GLU A 16 -19.88 -27.90 11.03
CA GLU A 16 -19.11 -27.02 10.15
C GLU A 16 -19.43 -25.55 10.36
N ASN A 17 -20.70 -25.21 10.56
CA ASN A 17 -21.14 -23.83 10.84
C ASN A 17 -20.66 -23.37 12.25
N ASP A 18 -20.53 -24.29 13.19
CA ASP A 18 -20.02 -24.00 14.54
C ASP A 18 -18.50 -23.78 14.54
N MET A 19 -17.76 -24.56 13.73
CA MET A 19 -16.31 -24.40 13.55
C MET A 19 -15.96 -23.06 12.86
N ASN A 20 -16.71 -22.67 11.84
CA ASN A 20 -16.52 -21.40 11.13
C ASN A 20 -16.80 -20.20 12.06
N LYS A 21 -17.83 -20.27 12.91
CA LYS A 21 -18.11 -19.24 13.93
C LYS A 21 -17.00 -19.14 14.97
N LYS A 22 -16.44 -20.28 15.42
CA LYS A 22 -15.32 -20.32 16.37
C LYS A 22 -14.05 -19.72 15.77
N ILE A 23 -13.73 -20.04 14.53
CA ILE A 23 -12.57 -19.45 13.81
C ILE A 23 -12.74 -17.95 13.66
N LEU A 24 -13.92 -17.47 13.26
CA LEU A 24 -14.22 -16.04 13.15
C LEU A 24 -14.15 -15.33 14.51
N ALA A 25 -14.65 -15.97 15.56
CA ALA A 25 -14.59 -15.42 16.93
C ALA A 25 -13.13 -15.33 17.41
N VAL A 26 -12.32 -16.37 17.22
CA VAL A 26 -10.88 -16.37 17.56
C VAL A 26 -10.15 -15.28 16.78
N TRP A 27 -10.46 -15.13 15.49
CA TRP A 27 -9.88 -14.11 14.64
C TRP A 27 -10.27 -12.70 15.13
N PHE A 28 -11.53 -12.46 15.47
CA PHE A 28 -11.98 -11.17 16.02
C PHE A 28 -11.31 -10.85 17.35
N VAL A 29 -11.14 -11.86 18.21
CA VAL A 29 -10.40 -11.73 19.47
C VAL A 29 -8.92 -11.39 19.22
N LEU A 30 -8.29 -12.03 18.25
CA LEU A 30 -6.90 -11.72 17.86
C LEU A 30 -6.77 -10.29 17.32
N LEU A 31 -7.73 -9.80 16.54
CA LEU A 31 -7.74 -8.40 16.08
C LEU A 31 -7.89 -7.43 17.26
N ILE A 32 -8.77 -7.73 18.20
CA ILE A 32 -8.96 -6.91 19.41
C ILE A 32 -7.67 -6.91 20.25
N ILE A 33 -7.06 -8.08 20.47
CA ILE A 33 -5.80 -8.21 21.20
C ILE A 33 -4.70 -7.40 20.49
N LEU A 34 -4.59 -7.50 19.16
CA LEU A 34 -3.61 -6.75 18.38
C LEU A 34 -3.87 -5.23 18.50
N PHE A 35 -5.12 -4.79 18.42
CA PHE A 35 -5.49 -3.39 18.62
C PHE A 35 -5.09 -2.88 20.01
N PHE A 36 -5.33 -3.69 21.06
CA PHE A 36 -4.88 -3.37 22.42
C PHE A 36 -3.36 -3.40 22.55
N PHE A 37 -2.67 -4.32 21.87
CA PHE A 37 -1.20 -4.37 21.84
C PHE A 37 -0.61 -3.14 21.17
N LEU A 38 -1.16 -2.71 20.03
CA LEU A 38 -0.76 -1.48 19.37
C LEU A 38 -1.02 -0.27 20.27
N LYS A 39 -2.18 -0.20 20.92
CA LYS A 39 -2.51 0.87 21.85
C LYS A 39 -1.64 0.85 23.12
N SER A 40 -1.35 -0.33 23.66
CA SER A 40 -0.47 -0.55 24.83
C SER A 40 0.99 -0.26 24.50
N GLY A 41 1.48 -0.64 23.31
CA GLY A 41 2.80 -0.27 22.83
C GLY A 41 2.98 1.24 22.72
N PHE A 42 1.92 1.96 22.30
CA PHE A 42 1.89 3.42 22.26
C PHE A 42 1.89 4.07 23.65
N THR A 43 1.18 3.49 24.60
CA THR A 43 1.19 3.99 25.99
C THR A 43 2.53 3.72 26.69
N SER A 44 3.18 2.60 26.42
CA SER A 44 4.49 2.30 27.00
C SER A 44 5.63 3.14 26.41
N VAL A 45 5.56 3.54 25.12
CA VAL A 45 6.48 4.54 24.54
C VAL A 45 6.25 5.92 25.15
N ARG A 46 5.00 6.25 25.54
CA ARG A 46 4.67 7.48 26.27
C ARG A 46 5.23 7.50 27.70
N VAL A 47 5.42 6.34 28.32
CA VAL A 47 6.01 6.18 29.67
C VAL A 47 7.54 6.29 29.66
N MET A 48 8.20 6.09 28.51
CA MET A 48 9.63 6.38 28.38
C MET A 48 9.89 7.89 28.27
N ARG A 49 9.73 8.59 29.40
CA ARG A 49 10.21 9.94 29.66
C ARG A 49 9.66 11.07 28.81
N PHE A 50 8.45 11.42 29.04
CA PHE A 50 8.04 12.81 28.89
C PHE A 50 7.92 13.43 30.28
N SER A 51 8.89 14.25 30.64
CA SER A 51 8.71 15.28 31.65
C SER A 51 7.60 16.21 31.16
N GLU A 52 6.55 16.38 31.92
CA GLU A 52 5.34 17.15 31.54
C GLU A 52 5.57 18.66 31.32
N THR A 53 6.82 19.11 31.20
CA THR A 53 7.18 20.54 31.24
C THR A 53 7.81 21.09 29.97
N GLN A 54 7.92 20.33 28.86
CA GLN A 54 8.28 20.91 27.56
C GLN A 54 7.27 20.50 26.52
N GLU A 55 6.41 21.44 26.13
CA GLU A 55 5.74 21.44 24.84
C GLU A 55 6.82 21.49 23.74
N THR A 56 7.41 20.34 23.42
CA THR A 56 8.24 20.18 22.24
C THR A 56 7.32 20.15 21.05
N THR A 57 6.93 21.32 20.59
CA THR A 57 6.06 21.47 19.44
C THR A 57 6.86 21.17 18.18
N VAL A 58 6.52 20.06 17.51
CA VAL A 58 6.97 19.84 16.13
C VAL A 58 6.46 20.98 15.28
N ARG A 59 7.37 21.70 14.65
CA ARG A 59 7.07 22.86 13.81
C ARG A 59 7.08 22.46 12.35
N GLU A 60 6.05 22.86 11.64
CA GLU A 60 6.02 22.79 10.18
C GLU A 60 6.65 24.06 9.62
N LEU A 61 7.64 23.91 8.75
CA LEU A 61 8.27 25.04 8.10
C LEU A 61 7.58 25.31 6.77
N THR A 62 6.91 26.45 6.66
CA THR A 62 6.09 26.83 5.48
C THR A 62 6.68 27.97 4.66
N ASP A 63 7.55 28.79 5.27
CA ASP A 63 8.01 30.06 4.67
C ASP A 63 9.20 29.88 3.71
N TRP A 64 9.18 28.80 2.94
CA TRP A 64 10.21 28.51 1.97
C TRP A 64 10.11 29.39 0.72
N LYS A 65 11.24 29.99 0.32
CA LYS A 65 11.40 30.51 -1.03
C LYS A 65 11.73 29.36 -1.96
N VAL A 66 10.88 29.13 -2.93
CA VAL A 66 11.02 28.01 -3.87
C VAL A 66 11.52 28.53 -5.20
N SER A 67 12.59 27.91 -5.71
CA SER A 67 13.07 28.07 -7.07
C SER A 67 13.10 26.68 -7.72
N SER A 68 12.32 26.48 -8.76
CA SER A 68 12.29 25.24 -9.51
C SER A 68 12.79 25.49 -10.93
N SER A 69 13.68 24.62 -11.39
CA SER A 69 14.22 24.70 -12.74
C SER A 69 13.21 24.25 -13.77
N GLY A 70 12.07 24.45 -13.96
CA GLY A 70 11.07 24.00 -14.94
C GLY A 70 11.59 23.23 -16.18
N GLN A 71 12.92 23.18 -16.33
CA GLN A 71 13.66 22.49 -17.40
C GLN A 71 14.62 21.46 -16.80
N LYS A 72 14.92 20.43 -17.58
CA LYS A 72 15.92 19.42 -17.22
C LYS A 72 17.33 20.00 -17.30
N ASP A 73 18.19 19.59 -16.37
CA ASP A 73 19.63 19.82 -16.45
C ASP A 73 20.27 18.97 -17.57
N GLU A 74 21.58 19.15 -17.79
CA GLU A 74 22.36 18.38 -18.79
C GLU A 74 22.30 16.87 -18.57
N ASN A 75 21.99 16.41 -17.36
CA ASN A 75 21.85 15.01 -16.99
C ASN A 75 20.39 14.53 -17.03
N GLY A 76 19.46 15.31 -17.57
CA GLY A 76 18.07 14.95 -17.72
C GLY A 76 17.22 15.06 -16.42
N ASN A 77 17.69 15.78 -15.40
CA ASN A 77 16.98 15.92 -14.12
C ASN A 77 16.39 17.33 -13.96
N TYR A 78 15.27 17.37 -13.25
CA TYR A 78 14.69 18.60 -12.73
C TYR A 78 15.29 18.91 -11.36
N ILE A 79 15.58 20.19 -11.11
CA ILE A 79 16.16 20.67 -9.86
C ILE A 79 15.17 21.62 -9.21
N SER A 80 14.83 21.37 -7.95
CA SER A 80 14.02 22.25 -7.11
C SER A 80 14.83 22.65 -5.89
N THR A 81 14.87 23.95 -5.60
CA THR A 81 15.63 24.50 -4.50
C THR A 81 14.68 25.22 -3.54
N TYR A 82 14.76 24.82 -2.29
CA TYR A 82 13.98 25.37 -1.18
C TYR A 82 14.93 26.13 -0.27
N THR A 83 14.65 27.39 0.00
CA THR A 83 15.51 28.25 0.81
C THR A 83 14.70 28.90 1.92
N ILE A 84 15.22 28.80 3.16
CA ILE A 84 14.63 29.43 4.35
C ILE A 84 15.75 29.97 5.23
N LYS A 85 15.47 30.98 6.08
CA LYS A 85 16.33 31.28 7.22
C LYS A 85 16.04 30.28 8.34
N VAL A 86 17.09 29.69 8.90
CA VAL A 86 16.93 28.77 10.04
C VAL A 86 16.20 29.49 11.17
N PRO A 87 15.03 28.98 11.61
CA PRO A 87 14.29 29.59 12.70
C PRO A 87 15.01 29.43 14.05
N LEU A 88 14.43 30.01 15.10
CA LEU A 88 14.94 29.82 16.48
C LEU A 88 15.04 28.33 16.82
N ILE A 89 16.19 27.91 17.32
CA ILE A 89 16.48 26.56 17.79
C ILE A 89 16.43 26.54 19.32
N HIS A 90 15.49 25.77 19.87
CA HIS A 90 15.24 25.79 21.33
C HIS A 90 16.28 25.05 22.14
N ASN A 91 16.90 23.98 21.57
CA ASN A 91 17.93 23.17 22.20
C ASN A 91 19.31 23.43 21.57
N SER A 92 20.31 22.64 21.93
CA SER A 92 21.63 22.68 21.27
C SER A 92 21.52 22.34 19.77
N SER A 93 20.58 21.45 19.42
CA SER A 93 20.21 21.10 18.06
C SER A 93 18.77 20.58 18.03
N GLU A 94 18.13 20.71 16.87
CA GLU A 94 16.84 20.10 16.54
C GLU A 94 17.00 19.28 15.27
N THR A 95 16.14 18.30 15.08
CA THR A 95 16.15 17.45 13.89
C THR A 95 15.22 18.04 12.85
N MET A 96 15.71 18.19 11.62
CA MET A 96 14.86 18.43 10.46
C MET A 96 14.58 17.11 9.78
N MET A 97 13.29 16.82 9.54
CA MET A 97 12.83 15.64 8.83
C MET A 97 11.87 16.03 7.72
N PHE A 98 11.99 15.36 6.57
CA PHE A 98 11.05 15.49 5.46
C PHE A 98 11.08 14.26 4.58
N TYR A 99 9.94 13.92 4.01
CA TYR A 99 9.80 12.79 3.11
C TYR A 99 9.96 13.24 1.66
N THR A 100 10.76 12.52 0.90
CA THR A 100 10.93 12.75 -0.54
C THR A 100 10.60 11.51 -1.34
N THR A 101 10.01 11.72 -2.51
CA THR A 101 9.75 10.67 -3.49
C THR A 101 10.75 10.80 -4.63
N HIS A 102 11.39 9.70 -5.01
CA HIS A 102 12.27 9.59 -6.19
C HIS A 102 13.23 10.76 -6.40
N SER A 103 13.83 11.26 -5.33
CA SER A 103 14.70 12.46 -5.39
C SER A 103 16.02 12.22 -4.69
N ASP A 104 17.10 12.73 -5.29
CA ASP A 104 18.36 12.96 -4.60
C ASP A 104 18.26 14.27 -3.81
N VAL A 105 18.89 14.32 -2.65
CA VAL A 105 18.80 15.44 -1.72
C VAL A 105 20.20 15.96 -1.41
N SER A 106 20.37 17.27 -1.42
CA SER A 106 21.56 17.94 -0.87
C SER A 106 21.10 19.13 -0.03
N VAL A 107 21.66 19.26 1.18
CA VAL A 107 21.34 20.37 2.10
C VAL A 107 22.57 21.16 2.39
N TYR A 108 22.42 22.49 2.34
CA TYR A 108 23.49 23.46 2.58
C TYR A 108 23.06 24.46 3.64
N VAL A 109 23.99 24.84 4.51
CA VAL A 109 23.87 26.04 5.35
C VAL A 109 24.88 27.04 4.83
N GLU A 110 24.39 28.20 4.38
CA GLU A 110 25.18 29.17 3.57
C GLU A 110 25.77 28.47 2.33
N LYS A 111 27.05 28.09 2.38
CA LYS A 111 27.75 27.38 1.29
C LYS A 111 28.25 26.01 1.71
N GLU A 112 28.11 25.66 2.97
CA GLU A 112 28.58 24.38 3.52
C GLU A 112 27.54 23.29 3.31
N LYS A 113 27.94 22.18 2.71
CA LYS A 113 27.07 21.03 2.54
C LYS A 113 27.05 20.21 3.84
N ILE A 114 25.89 20.17 4.51
CA ILE A 114 25.70 19.48 5.78
C ILE A 114 25.06 18.10 5.64
N TYR A 115 24.34 17.84 4.53
CA TYR A 115 23.66 16.57 4.29
C TYR A 115 23.58 16.28 2.79
N THR A 116 23.76 15.02 2.40
CA THR A 116 23.56 14.61 1.02
C THR A 116 23.14 13.15 0.94
N VAL A 117 22.19 12.89 0.06
CA VAL A 117 21.80 11.54 -0.35
C VAL A 117 21.68 11.56 -1.86
N SER A 118 22.48 10.76 -2.52
CA SER A 118 22.47 10.62 -3.98
C SER A 118 22.39 9.16 -4.39
N THR A 119 21.70 8.91 -5.50
CA THR A 119 21.62 7.60 -6.11
C THR A 119 22.69 7.50 -7.20
N ASN A 120 23.49 6.44 -7.16
CA ASN A 120 24.47 6.21 -8.22
C ASN A 120 23.78 5.68 -9.47
N LEU A 121 23.39 6.58 -10.38
CA LEU A 121 22.69 6.25 -11.63
C LEU A 121 23.60 5.61 -12.69
N SER A 122 24.93 5.53 -12.45
CA SER A 122 25.87 4.89 -13.37
C SER A 122 25.79 3.36 -13.36
N GLU A 123 25.22 2.79 -12.31
CA GLU A 123 24.99 1.36 -12.21
C GLU A 123 23.67 1.00 -12.93
N LYS A 124 23.78 0.34 -14.10
CA LYS A 124 22.66 -0.18 -14.88
C LYS A 124 22.01 -1.41 -14.24
N THR A 125 21.80 -1.37 -12.92
CA THR A 125 21.25 -2.47 -12.13
C THR A 125 20.03 -1.99 -11.37
N PHE A 126 19.43 -2.87 -10.58
CA PHE A 126 18.36 -2.51 -9.63
C PHE A 126 18.73 -1.35 -8.66
N GLN A 127 20.00 -0.96 -8.58
CA GLN A 127 20.47 0.14 -7.72
C GLN A 127 20.28 1.54 -8.31
N ALA A 128 19.85 1.64 -9.57
CA ALA A 128 19.74 2.91 -10.29
C ALA A 128 18.43 3.69 -10.03
N VAL A 129 17.52 3.19 -9.18
CA VAL A 129 16.26 3.87 -8.90
C VAL A 129 16.35 4.73 -7.65
N ARG A 130 15.98 6.00 -7.77
CA ARG A 130 15.78 6.88 -6.61
C ARG A 130 14.59 6.38 -5.82
N SER A 131 14.80 6.02 -4.56
CA SER A 131 13.74 5.51 -3.68
C SER A 131 13.02 6.63 -2.96
N ASP A 132 11.79 6.35 -2.59
CA ASP A 132 11.06 7.15 -1.62
C ASP A 132 11.69 6.99 -0.24
N ARG A 133 11.94 8.10 0.48
CA ARG A 133 12.62 8.03 1.79
C ARG A 133 12.33 9.19 2.71
N TRP A 134 12.48 8.95 3.99
CA TRP A 134 12.68 9.98 4.98
C TRP A 134 14.12 10.48 4.93
N ASN A 135 14.28 11.81 4.89
CA ASN A 135 15.55 12.50 5.05
C ASN A 135 15.57 13.12 6.44
N GLN A 136 16.68 12.95 7.12
CA GLN A 136 16.86 13.37 8.51
C GLN A 136 18.25 13.93 8.70
N PHE A 137 18.37 15.10 9.30
CA PHE A 137 19.64 15.70 9.69
C PHE A 137 19.46 16.67 10.86
N SER A 138 20.55 16.90 11.59
CA SER A 138 20.58 17.80 12.73
C SER A 138 20.77 19.24 12.28
N VAL A 139 19.96 20.14 12.83
CA VAL A 139 20.08 21.61 12.67
C VAL A 139 20.60 22.16 14.00
N GLU A 140 21.85 22.57 14.00
CA GLU A 140 22.52 23.08 15.19
C GLU A 140 22.08 24.52 15.50
N LYS A 141 22.13 24.90 16.78
CA LYS A 141 21.85 26.28 17.21
C LYS A 141 22.77 27.30 16.55
N ALA A 142 24.00 26.92 16.19
CA ALA A 142 24.96 27.74 15.46
C ALA A 142 24.50 28.13 14.03
N TYR A 143 23.45 27.48 13.51
CA TYR A 143 22.89 27.77 12.20
C TYR A 143 21.71 28.75 12.27
N GLU A 144 21.25 29.12 13.46
CA GLU A 144 20.12 30.03 13.65
C GLU A 144 20.32 31.34 12.90
N GLY A 145 19.29 31.78 12.17
CA GLY A 145 19.31 32.98 11.32
C GLY A 145 20.10 32.87 10.01
N LYS A 146 20.91 31.79 9.82
CA LYS A 146 21.63 31.56 8.56
C LYS A 146 20.70 31.02 7.49
N GLN A 147 21.12 31.10 6.23
CA GLN A 147 20.36 30.58 5.10
C GLN A 147 20.53 29.08 4.98
N LEU A 148 19.44 28.33 5.12
CA LEU A 148 19.35 26.91 4.86
C LEU A 148 18.78 26.70 3.45
N GLN A 149 19.44 25.86 2.67
CA GLN A 149 19.04 25.53 1.30
C GLN A 149 18.91 24.02 1.15
N VAL A 150 17.75 23.55 0.72
CA VAL A 150 17.50 22.14 0.37
C VAL A 150 17.34 22.06 -1.14
N VAL A 151 18.20 21.26 -1.77
CA VAL A 151 18.21 21.02 -3.22
C VAL A 151 17.73 19.60 -3.47
N LEU A 152 16.63 19.48 -4.20
CA LEU A 152 16.07 18.22 -4.66
C LEU A 152 16.33 18.04 -6.14
N LYS A 153 16.82 16.84 -6.53
CA LYS A 153 17.12 16.50 -7.91
C LYS A 153 16.37 15.22 -8.27
N THR A 154 15.49 15.28 -9.27
CA THR A 154 14.65 14.16 -9.70
C THR A 154 14.54 14.09 -11.22
N SER A 155 14.29 12.89 -11.76
CA SER A 155 14.01 12.70 -13.19
C SER A 155 12.56 13.01 -13.56
N TYR A 156 11.67 13.21 -12.57
CA TYR A 156 10.22 13.32 -12.76
C TYR A 156 9.72 14.73 -12.53
N LYS A 157 9.12 15.35 -13.54
CA LYS A 157 8.58 16.71 -13.47
C LYS A 157 7.53 16.86 -12.38
N SER A 158 6.59 15.92 -12.28
CA SER A 158 5.51 15.93 -11.29
C SER A 158 6.00 15.90 -9.84
N VAL A 159 7.18 15.31 -9.59
CA VAL A 159 7.81 15.29 -8.28
C VAL A 159 8.52 16.62 -8.00
N ALA A 160 9.20 17.19 -8.99
CA ALA A 160 9.92 18.45 -8.86
C ALA A 160 9.01 19.67 -8.60
N GLU A 161 7.77 19.61 -9.05
CA GLU A 161 6.79 20.69 -8.89
C GLU A 161 6.11 20.70 -7.50
N GLN A 162 6.41 19.73 -6.63
CA GLN A 162 5.79 19.61 -5.31
C GLN A 162 6.80 19.76 -4.19
N ALA A 163 6.46 20.60 -3.22
CA ALA A 163 7.26 20.79 -2.02
C ALA A 163 7.01 19.66 -1.02
N PRO A 164 8.09 19.06 -0.44
CA PRO A 164 7.94 18.18 0.70
C PRO A 164 7.48 18.96 1.94
N LEU A 165 6.87 18.25 2.89
CA LEU A 165 6.54 18.79 4.20
C LEU A 165 7.79 18.75 5.07
N PHE A 166 8.31 19.92 5.45
CA PHE A 166 9.49 20.04 6.29
C PHE A 166 9.08 20.16 7.76
N LEU A 167 9.54 19.23 8.58
CA LEU A 167 9.28 19.17 10.03
C LEU A 167 10.56 19.47 10.79
N LEU A 168 10.48 20.33 11.80
CA LEU A 168 11.60 20.68 12.67
C LEU A 168 11.18 20.48 14.14
N GLY A 169 12.02 19.81 14.91
CA GLY A 169 11.78 19.53 16.33
C GLY A 169 12.61 18.40 16.88
N ASN A 170 12.16 17.80 17.96
CA ASN A 170 12.78 16.58 18.48
C ASN A 170 12.46 15.40 17.55
N GLU A 171 13.47 14.58 17.24
CA GLU A 171 13.33 13.43 16.33
C GLU A 171 12.20 12.49 16.75
N LEU A 172 12.14 12.14 18.04
CA LEU A 172 11.13 11.22 18.56
C LEU A 172 9.72 11.78 18.46
N ASP A 173 9.56 13.09 18.70
CA ASP A 173 8.26 13.76 18.61
C ASP A 173 7.75 13.79 17.17
N ILE A 174 8.64 14.02 16.19
CA ILE A 174 8.32 13.96 14.77
C ILE A 174 7.87 12.55 14.39
N VAL A 175 8.64 11.53 14.78
CA VAL A 175 8.30 10.12 14.50
C VAL A 175 6.97 9.73 15.15
N ILE A 176 6.70 10.13 16.39
CA ILE A 176 5.42 9.85 17.07
C ILE A 176 4.27 10.56 16.37
N ARG A 177 4.46 11.81 15.92
CA ARG A 177 3.46 12.54 15.15
C ARG A 177 3.10 11.82 13.87
N GLU A 178 4.09 11.45 13.06
CA GLU A 178 3.90 10.76 11.79
C GLU A 178 3.29 9.35 11.99
N LEU A 179 3.72 8.67 13.05
CA LEU A 179 3.15 7.37 13.42
C LEU A 179 1.67 7.49 13.80
N LYS A 180 1.29 8.53 14.58
CA LYS A 180 -0.13 8.78 14.92
C LYS A 180 -0.96 9.07 13.67
N ALA A 181 -0.43 9.85 12.73
CA ALA A 181 -1.10 10.13 11.46
C ALA A 181 -1.31 8.86 10.62
N ALA A 182 -0.35 7.94 10.64
CA ALA A 182 -0.38 6.70 9.88
C ALA A 182 -1.19 5.56 10.53
N LEU A 183 -1.63 5.67 11.80
CA LEU A 183 -2.24 4.58 12.57
C LEU A 183 -3.43 3.93 11.87
N LEU A 184 -4.36 4.73 11.35
CA LEU A 184 -5.54 4.21 10.65
C LEU A 184 -5.13 3.42 9.40
N SER A 185 -4.23 3.98 8.63
CA SER A 185 -3.69 3.37 7.41
C SER A 185 -2.98 2.05 7.72
N MET A 186 -2.16 2.01 8.77
CA MET A 186 -1.48 0.79 9.25
C MET A 186 -2.46 -0.26 9.71
N PHE A 187 -3.46 0.12 10.50
CA PHE A 187 -4.48 -0.80 11.00
C PHE A 187 -5.26 -1.45 9.85
N LEU A 188 -5.72 -0.65 8.88
CA LEU A 188 -6.46 -1.16 7.73
C LEU A 188 -5.61 -2.10 6.87
N ALA A 189 -4.37 -1.70 6.57
CA ALA A 189 -3.44 -2.52 5.79
C ALA A 189 -3.14 -3.86 6.49
N PHE A 190 -2.89 -3.82 7.80
CA PHE A 190 -2.66 -5.01 8.61
C PHE A 190 -3.91 -5.90 8.69
N ALA A 191 -5.11 -5.33 8.83
CA ALA A 191 -6.35 -6.08 8.84
C ALA A 191 -6.55 -6.86 7.52
N VAL A 192 -6.33 -6.21 6.37
CA VAL A 192 -6.41 -6.88 5.06
C VAL A 192 -5.37 -7.99 4.95
N PHE A 193 -4.12 -7.75 5.38
CA PHE A 193 -3.05 -8.74 5.39
C PHE A 193 -3.39 -9.95 6.26
N ALA A 194 -3.81 -9.71 7.51
CA ALA A 194 -4.16 -10.76 8.46
C ALA A 194 -5.36 -11.59 8.00
N CYS A 195 -6.38 -10.95 7.40
CA CYS A 195 -7.50 -11.65 6.76
C CYS A 195 -7.00 -12.60 5.67
N GLY A 196 -6.11 -12.12 4.80
CA GLY A 196 -5.53 -12.93 3.73
C GLY A 196 -4.80 -14.16 4.26
N ILE A 197 -3.94 -13.98 5.26
CA ILE A 197 -3.21 -15.08 5.91
C ILE A 197 -4.17 -16.06 6.59
N ALA A 198 -5.18 -15.56 7.32
CA ALA A 198 -6.18 -16.41 7.97
C ALA A 198 -6.96 -17.28 6.96
N MET A 199 -7.30 -16.71 5.78
CA MET A 199 -7.96 -17.46 4.71
C MET A 199 -7.05 -18.53 4.11
N CYS A 200 -5.76 -18.25 3.92
CA CYS A 200 -4.79 -19.24 3.45
C CYS A 200 -4.62 -20.38 4.47
N ILE A 201 -4.48 -20.06 5.75
CA ILE A 201 -4.39 -21.03 6.85
C ILE A 201 -5.66 -21.87 6.89
N TYR A 202 -6.84 -21.24 6.87
CA TYR A 202 -8.12 -21.94 6.84
C TYR A 202 -8.19 -22.96 5.69
N TYR A 203 -7.79 -22.56 4.47
CA TYR A 203 -7.79 -23.44 3.31
C TYR A 203 -6.89 -24.66 3.50
N VAL A 204 -5.67 -24.45 4.03
CA VAL A 204 -4.71 -25.54 4.27
C VAL A 204 -5.24 -26.55 5.29
N PHE A 205 -5.87 -26.08 6.37
CA PHE A 205 -6.36 -26.94 7.45
C PHE A 205 -7.78 -27.52 7.23
N SER A 206 -8.51 -27.07 6.20
CA SER A 206 -9.91 -27.49 5.97
C SER A 206 -10.10 -28.92 5.41
N GLY A 207 -9.04 -29.66 5.13
CA GLY A 207 -9.09 -31.07 4.73
C GLY A 207 -9.49 -31.33 3.27
N LYS A 208 -9.37 -32.60 2.82
CA LYS A 208 -9.49 -33.00 1.40
C LYS A 208 -10.88 -32.80 0.78
N SER A 209 -11.96 -32.82 1.54
CA SER A 209 -13.33 -32.66 1.02
C SER A 209 -13.64 -31.24 0.51
N ARG A 210 -12.86 -30.25 0.91
CA ARG A 210 -13.02 -28.82 0.58
C ARG A 210 -12.01 -28.30 -0.44
N LEU A 211 -11.12 -29.15 -0.95
CA LEU A 211 -10.13 -28.78 -1.97
C LEU A 211 -10.75 -28.24 -3.28
N LYS A 212 -12.06 -28.38 -3.46
CA LYS A 212 -12.75 -27.83 -4.63
C LYS A 212 -13.05 -26.33 -4.51
N ASN A 213 -13.03 -25.71 -3.32
CA ASN A 213 -13.30 -24.30 -3.18
C ASN A 213 -12.01 -23.45 -3.24
N TYR A 214 -11.45 -23.32 -4.43
CA TYR A 214 -10.28 -22.51 -4.72
C TYR A 214 -10.52 -21.01 -4.52
N ARG A 215 -11.78 -20.55 -4.40
CA ARG A 215 -12.13 -19.15 -4.16
C ARG A 215 -11.43 -18.61 -2.92
N THR A 216 -11.46 -19.37 -1.82
CA THR A 216 -10.88 -18.93 -0.53
C THR A 216 -9.36 -18.76 -0.61
N ILE A 217 -8.63 -19.69 -1.25
CA ILE A 217 -7.17 -19.57 -1.33
C ILE A 217 -6.74 -18.44 -2.25
N TYR A 218 -7.40 -18.25 -3.41
CA TYR A 218 -7.04 -17.17 -4.32
C TYR A 218 -7.34 -15.80 -3.73
N LEU A 219 -8.50 -15.64 -3.07
CA LEU A 219 -8.82 -14.41 -2.33
C LEU A 219 -7.87 -14.20 -1.16
N GLY A 220 -7.49 -15.27 -0.44
CA GLY A 220 -6.52 -15.22 0.65
C GLY A 220 -5.15 -14.74 0.18
N ILE A 221 -4.62 -15.32 -0.91
CA ILE A 221 -3.35 -14.89 -1.51
C ILE A 221 -3.43 -13.43 -1.96
N PHE A 222 -4.48 -13.06 -2.67
CA PHE A 222 -4.69 -11.67 -3.11
C PHE A 222 -4.69 -10.70 -1.92
N SER A 223 -5.48 -11.00 -0.88
CA SER A 223 -5.61 -10.15 0.31
C SER A 223 -4.30 -10.06 1.09
N ALA A 224 -3.54 -11.15 1.21
CA ALA A 224 -2.23 -11.13 1.85
C ALA A 224 -1.22 -10.28 1.06
N PHE A 225 -1.15 -10.43 -0.25
CA PHE A 225 -0.25 -9.64 -1.09
C PHE A 225 -0.59 -8.15 -1.09
N ILE A 226 -1.87 -7.80 -1.25
CA ILE A 226 -2.27 -6.40 -1.28
C ILE A 226 -2.15 -5.74 0.10
N GLY A 227 -2.48 -6.47 1.18
CA GLY A 227 -2.30 -5.98 2.54
C GLY A 227 -0.82 -5.73 2.87
N PHE A 228 0.07 -6.64 2.46
CA PHE A 228 1.51 -6.46 2.58
C PHE A 228 2.01 -5.27 1.74
N TRP A 229 1.53 -5.14 0.49
CA TRP A 229 1.83 -4.00 -0.36
C TRP A 229 1.40 -2.67 0.26
N PHE A 230 0.21 -2.61 0.84
CA PHE A 230 -0.24 -1.44 1.58
C PHE A 230 0.68 -1.10 2.77
N LEU A 231 1.12 -2.12 3.54
CA LEU A 231 1.99 -1.92 4.70
C LEU A 231 3.34 -1.31 4.30
N ILE A 232 4.02 -1.88 3.31
CA ILE A 232 5.35 -1.41 2.90
C ILE A 232 5.34 -0.03 2.23
N ASN A 233 4.18 0.42 1.74
CA ASN A 233 4.01 1.75 1.14
C ASN A 233 3.61 2.84 2.15
N ILE A 234 3.46 2.53 3.44
CA ILE A 234 3.24 3.53 4.48
C ILE A 234 4.61 4.14 4.84
N PRO A 235 4.81 5.46 4.67
CA PRO A 235 6.13 6.09 4.84
C PRO A 235 6.80 5.78 6.17
N ILE A 236 6.04 5.77 7.29
CA ILE A 236 6.59 5.53 8.63
C ILE A 236 7.12 4.09 8.80
N VAL A 237 6.59 3.12 8.04
CA VAL A 237 7.04 1.71 8.09
C VAL A 237 8.49 1.58 7.58
N GLN A 238 8.95 2.51 6.77
CA GLN A 238 10.33 2.53 6.28
C GLN A 238 11.37 2.63 7.40
N PHE A 239 11.04 3.25 8.53
CA PHE A 239 11.94 3.28 9.69
C PHE A 239 12.23 1.88 10.27
N LEU A 240 11.38 0.90 9.99
CA LEU A 240 11.57 -0.48 10.46
C LEU A 240 12.58 -1.27 9.59
N PHE A 241 12.78 -0.88 8.33
CA PHE A 241 13.47 -1.71 7.35
C PHE A 241 14.83 -1.18 6.87
N GLY A 242 15.22 0.01 7.14
CA GLY A 242 16.55 0.56 6.82
C GLY A 242 17.01 0.52 5.34
N ASN A 243 16.50 -0.38 4.51
CA ASN A 243 16.82 -0.46 3.08
C ASN A 243 15.62 -0.03 2.23
N TYR A 244 15.52 1.27 2.02
CA TYR A 244 14.41 1.90 1.29
C TYR A 244 14.31 1.46 -0.18
N MET A 245 15.45 1.26 -0.83
CA MET A 245 15.50 0.84 -2.23
C MET A 245 14.91 -0.56 -2.41
N MET A 246 15.25 -1.50 -1.54
CA MET A 246 14.70 -2.85 -1.57
C MET A 246 13.18 -2.85 -1.38
N LEU A 247 12.66 -2.03 -0.47
CA LEU A 247 11.21 -1.90 -0.25
C LEU A 247 10.50 -1.36 -1.50
N GLU A 248 11.09 -0.39 -2.18
CA GLU A 248 10.56 0.18 -3.42
C GLU A 248 10.47 -0.89 -4.52
N TYR A 249 11.52 -1.69 -4.73
CA TYR A 249 11.46 -2.80 -5.70
C TYR A 249 10.42 -3.84 -5.36
N ILE A 250 10.36 -4.27 -4.10
CA ILE A 250 9.35 -5.22 -3.63
C ILE A 250 7.96 -4.65 -3.88
N SER A 251 7.75 -3.36 -3.62
CA SER A 251 6.48 -2.67 -3.89
C SER A 251 6.07 -2.77 -5.36
N TYR A 252 6.97 -2.44 -6.30
CA TYR A 252 6.69 -2.52 -7.74
C TYR A 252 6.44 -3.95 -8.22
N LEU A 253 7.20 -4.91 -7.72
CA LEU A 253 7.04 -6.32 -8.10
C LEU A 253 5.70 -6.86 -7.61
N ILE A 254 5.36 -6.64 -6.34
CA ILE A 254 4.08 -7.08 -5.77
C ILE A 254 2.93 -6.44 -6.51
N PHE A 255 2.96 -5.12 -6.72
CA PHE A 255 1.88 -4.39 -7.38
C PHE A 255 1.60 -4.93 -8.79
N GLY A 256 2.66 -5.20 -9.57
CA GLY A 256 2.51 -5.77 -10.91
C GLY A 256 2.02 -7.22 -10.93
N MET A 257 2.27 -8.01 -9.86
CA MET A 257 1.83 -9.40 -9.74
C MET A 257 0.44 -9.55 -9.09
N LEU A 258 -0.02 -8.50 -8.41
CA LEU A 258 -1.25 -8.49 -7.62
C LEU A 258 -2.52 -8.89 -8.40
N PRO A 259 -2.72 -8.48 -9.66
CA PRO A 259 -3.92 -8.87 -10.39
C PRO A 259 -4.06 -10.37 -10.63
N ILE A 260 -2.98 -11.14 -10.63
CA ILE A 260 -2.99 -12.56 -11.00
C ILE A 260 -3.85 -13.40 -10.04
N PRO A 261 -3.62 -13.40 -8.70
CA PRO A 261 -4.48 -14.15 -7.78
C PRO A 261 -5.92 -13.64 -7.79
N PHE A 262 -6.14 -12.35 -8.05
CA PHE A 262 -7.49 -11.79 -8.19
C PHE A 262 -8.20 -12.33 -9.43
N ILE A 263 -7.51 -12.42 -10.57
CA ILE A 263 -8.04 -13.04 -11.80
C ILE A 263 -8.42 -14.51 -11.55
N LEU A 264 -7.57 -15.24 -10.84
CA LEU A 264 -7.85 -16.63 -10.51
C LEU A 264 -9.06 -16.77 -9.58
N PHE A 265 -9.28 -15.80 -8.69
CA PHE A 265 -10.48 -15.71 -7.87
C PHE A 265 -11.72 -15.42 -8.73
N GLU A 266 -11.70 -14.39 -9.58
CA GLU A 266 -12.79 -14.03 -10.48
C GLU A 266 -13.17 -15.18 -11.43
N LYS A 267 -12.19 -15.95 -11.87
CA LYS A 267 -12.41 -17.16 -12.70
C LYS A 267 -13.24 -18.24 -11.99
N GLN A 268 -13.33 -18.21 -10.66
CA GLN A 268 -14.19 -19.12 -9.89
C GLN A 268 -15.63 -18.61 -9.74
N ILE A 269 -15.88 -17.34 -10.09
CA ILE A 269 -17.21 -16.70 -9.99
C ILE A 269 -17.87 -16.60 -11.36
N ILE A 270 -17.08 -16.29 -12.39
CA ILE A 270 -17.53 -16.10 -13.76
C ILE A 270 -17.69 -17.45 -14.46
N ASP A 271 -18.72 -17.61 -15.29
CA ASP A 271 -19.00 -18.82 -16.06
C ASP A 271 -17.73 -19.33 -16.80
N GLN A 272 -17.51 -20.63 -16.77
CA GLN A 272 -16.36 -21.28 -17.40
C GLN A 272 -16.17 -20.94 -18.88
N LYS A 273 -17.27 -20.58 -19.58
CA LYS A 273 -17.22 -20.12 -20.97
C LYS A 273 -16.29 -18.92 -21.17
N PHE A 274 -16.14 -18.06 -20.17
CA PHE A 274 -15.29 -16.86 -20.20
C PHE A 274 -13.93 -17.09 -19.53
N GLY A 275 -13.69 -18.26 -18.94
CA GLY A 275 -12.46 -18.58 -18.19
C GLY A 275 -11.18 -18.47 -19.02
N TRP A 276 -11.24 -18.75 -20.32
CA TRP A 276 -10.11 -18.59 -21.23
C TRP A 276 -9.69 -17.13 -21.39
N LEU A 277 -10.64 -16.19 -21.46
CA LEU A 277 -10.35 -14.76 -21.57
C LEU A 277 -9.64 -14.24 -20.33
N LEU A 278 -10.09 -14.66 -19.14
CA LEU A 278 -9.44 -14.33 -17.88
C LEU A 278 -8.01 -14.89 -17.82
N SER A 279 -7.80 -16.10 -18.34
CA SER A 279 -6.45 -16.68 -18.44
C SER A 279 -5.55 -15.88 -19.39
N LEU A 280 -6.08 -15.40 -20.52
CA LEU A 280 -5.33 -14.51 -21.44
C LEU A 280 -4.92 -13.20 -20.76
N ILE A 281 -5.82 -12.59 -19.98
CA ILE A 281 -5.52 -11.37 -19.23
C ILE A 281 -4.39 -11.64 -18.21
N ALA A 282 -4.44 -12.76 -17.49
CA ALA A 282 -3.39 -13.13 -16.54
C ALA A 282 -2.02 -13.31 -17.23
N VAL A 283 -1.99 -14.01 -18.36
CA VAL A 283 -0.75 -14.19 -19.16
C VAL A 283 -0.24 -12.85 -19.67
N TYR A 284 -1.14 -11.99 -20.19
CA TYR A 284 -0.77 -10.65 -20.66
C TYR A 284 -0.14 -9.81 -19.54
N ILE A 285 -0.72 -9.81 -18.34
CA ILE A 285 -0.17 -9.10 -17.16
C ILE A 285 1.20 -9.66 -16.79
N MET A 286 1.38 -10.99 -16.80
CA MET A 286 2.69 -11.61 -16.54
C MET A 286 3.74 -11.17 -17.56
N LEU A 287 3.39 -11.11 -18.85
CA LEU A 287 4.29 -10.65 -19.90
C LEU A 287 4.66 -9.17 -19.73
N VAL A 288 3.67 -8.32 -19.43
CA VAL A 288 3.92 -6.89 -19.17
C VAL A 288 4.85 -6.72 -17.97
N GLN A 289 4.58 -7.43 -16.85
CA GLN A 289 5.42 -7.31 -15.67
C GLN A 289 6.85 -7.84 -15.92
N THR A 290 7.00 -8.95 -16.62
CA THR A 290 8.31 -9.48 -17.00
C THR A 290 9.05 -8.48 -17.90
N GLY A 291 8.35 -7.91 -18.88
CA GLY A 291 8.91 -6.88 -19.77
C GLY A 291 9.42 -5.66 -18.99
N ARG A 292 8.65 -5.17 -18.01
CA ARG A 292 9.06 -4.06 -17.14
C ARG A 292 10.34 -4.38 -16.34
N VAL A 293 10.44 -5.59 -15.79
CA VAL A 293 11.66 -6.03 -15.09
C VAL A 293 12.86 -6.08 -16.05
N VAL A 294 12.66 -6.61 -17.25
CA VAL A 294 13.74 -6.63 -18.27
C VAL A 294 14.17 -5.21 -18.68
N LEU A 295 13.22 -4.29 -18.88
CA LEU A 295 13.52 -2.88 -19.20
C LEU A 295 14.32 -2.21 -18.08
N GLN A 296 13.97 -2.47 -16.81
CA GLN A 296 14.72 -2.01 -15.65
C GLN A 296 16.15 -2.59 -15.66
N MET A 297 16.31 -3.91 -15.86
CA MET A 297 17.62 -4.57 -15.85
C MET A 297 18.53 -4.11 -16.98
N THR A 298 17.96 -3.75 -18.13
CA THR A 298 18.73 -3.22 -19.27
C THR A 298 19.03 -1.73 -19.12
N GLY A 299 18.44 -1.04 -18.13
CA GLY A 299 18.60 0.40 -17.91
C GLY A 299 17.92 1.27 -18.97
N TYR A 300 17.02 0.68 -19.79
CA TYR A 300 16.28 1.41 -20.81
C TYR A 300 15.14 2.24 -20.23
N MET A 301 14.40 1.67 -19.28
CA MET A 301 13.27 2.32 -18.59
C MET A 301 13.19 1.81 -17.15
N ASP A 302 13.03 2.68 -16.20
CA ASP A 302 12.89 2.26 -14.80
C ASP A 302 11.45 1.81 -14.45
N LEU A 303 11.31 1.12 -13.32
CA LEU A 303 10.02 0.58 -12.85
C LEU A 303 9.02 1.70 -12.54
N LYS A 304 9.48 2.90 -12.17
CA LYS A 304 8.63 4.07 -11.94
C LYS A 304 8.11 4.64 -13.25
N GLU A 305 8.97 4.81 -14.25
CA GLU A 305 8.57 5.29 -15.58
C GLU A 305 7.52 4.37 -16.20
N SER A 306 7.73 3.04 -16.07
CA SER A 306 6.81 2.03 -16.58
C SER A 306 5.55 1.82 -15.69
N GLN A 307 5.43 2.51 -14.56
CA GLN A 307 4.30 2.33 -13.63
C GLN A 307 2.95 2.73 -14.25
N THR A 308 2.92 3.75 -15.09
CA THR A 308 1.71 4.15 -15.81
C THR A 308 1.16 3.02 -16.67
N ILE A 309 2.04 2.21 -17.29
CA ILE A 309 1.62 1.07 -18.11
C ILE A 309 0.84 0.07 -17.27
N ILE A 310 1.36 -0.30 -16.09
CA ILE A 310 0.67 -1.27 -15.23
C ILE A 310 -0.62 -0.70 -14.64
N HIS A 311 -0.69 0.59 -14.32
CA HIS A 311 -1.93 1.23 -13.90
C HIS A 311 -3.03 1.11 -14.97
N VAL A 312 -2.69 1.40 -16.24
CA VAL A 312 -3.63 1.26 -17.35
C VAL A 312 -4.07 -0.19 -17.51
N VAL A 313 -3.14 -1.15 -17.45
CA VAL A 313 -3.45 -2.58 -17.56
C VAL A 313 -4.38 -3.04 -16.43
N ILE A 314 -4.14 -2.60 -15.19
CA ILE A 314 -5.01 -2.92 -14.05
C ILE A 314 -6.40 -2.32 -14.22
N LEU A 315 -6.50 -1.04 -14.61
CA LEU A 315 -7.80 -0.38 -14.84
C LEU A 315 -8.61 -1.07 -15.94
N LEU A 316 -7.97 -1.42 -17.05
CA LEU A 316 -8.62 -2.19 -18.12
C LEU A 316 -9.06 -3.58 -17.65
N SER A 317 -8.27 -4.24 -16.81
CA SER A 317 -8.63 -5.53 -16.22
C SER A 317 -9.84 -5.43 -15.31
N ILE A 318 -9.92 -4.41 -14.45
CA ILE A 318 -11.08 -4.15 -13.59
C ILE A 318 -12.34 -3.88 -14.45
N ALA A 319 -12.22 -3.05 -15.47
CA ALA A 319 -13.33 -2.78 -16.39
C ALA A 319 -13.81 -4.06 -17.08
N MET A 320 -12.90 -4.94 -17.49
CA MET A 320 -13.24 -6.24 -18.07
C MET A 320 -13.96 -7.15 -17.08
N PHE A 321 -13.52 -7.20 -15.80
CA PHE A 321 -14.19 -7.99 -14.77
C PHE A 321 -15.60 -7.52 -14.50
N ILE A 322 -15.82 -6.19 -14.45
CA ILE A 322 -17.16 -5.61 -14.30
C ILE A 322 -18.03 -6.02 -15.50
N LEU A 323 -17.51 -5.88 -16.73
CA LEU A 323 -18.25 -6.26 -17.95
C LEU A 323 -18.60 -7.74 -17.94
N LEU A 324 -17.65 -8.63 -17.67
CA LEU A 324 -17.87 -10.07 -17.61
C LEU A 324 -18.84 -10.45 -16.48
N GLY A 325 -18.77 -9.79 -15.33
CA GLY A 325 -19.70 -9.95 -14.23
C GLY A 325 -21.14 -9.58 -14.63
N ILE A 326 -21.32 -8.46 -15.35
CA ILE A 326 -22.62 -8.05 -15.89
C ILE A 326 -23.14 -9.08 -16.90
N VAL A 327 -22.32 -9.53 -17.83
CA VAL A 327 -22.70 -10.57 -18.81
C VAL A 327 -23.09 -11.86 -18.08
N ASN A 328 -22.33 -12.28 -17.06
CA ASN A 328 -22.62 -13.46 -16.26
C ASN A 328 -23.96 -13.35 -15.53
N MET A 329 -24.32 -12.16 -15.03
CA MET A 329 -25.66 -11.89 -14.45
C MET A 329 -26.80 -12.09 -15.44
N TYR A 330 -26.60 -11.69 -16.71
CA TYR A 330 -27.62 -11.85 -17.74
C TYR A 330 -27.77 -13.30 -18.21
N VAL A 331 -26.64 -14.00 -18.36
CA VAL A 331 -26.61 -15.41 -18.81
C VAL A 331 -27.24 -16.32 -17.77
N ASN A 332 -26.95 -16.10 -16.48
CA ASN A 332 -27.40 -16.95 -15.37
C ASN A 332 -28.63 -16.37 -14.65
N ARG A 333 -29.49 -15.62 -15.35
CA ARG A 333 -30.63 -14.92 -14.78
C ARG A 333 -31.59 -15.89 -14.09
N GLY A 334 -31.85 -15.65 -12.78
CA GLY A 334 -32.76 -16.47 -11.96
C GLY A 334 -32.08 -17.59 -11.19
N SER A 335 -30.77 -17.80 -11.34
CA SER A 335 -29.98 -18.74 -10.54
C SER A 335 -29.33 -18.07 -9.31
N GLU A 336 -28.90 -18.88 -8.33
CA GLU A 336 -28.09 -18.37 -7.20
C GLU A 336 -26.76 -17.74 -7.68
N GLU A 337 -26.18 -18.26 -8.76
CA GLU A 337 -24.99 -17.71 -9.39
C GLU A 337 -25.18 -16.26 -9.87
N SER A 338 -26.41 -15.91 -10.31
CA SER A 338 -26.74 -14.53 -10.65
C SER A 338 -26.69 -13.58 -9.45
N LEU A 339 -27.10 -14.06 -8.27
CA LEU A 339 -27.02 -13.26 -7.03
C LEU A 339 -25.56 -13.01 -6.63
N ILE A 340 -24.72 -14.04 -6.69
CA ILE A 340 -23.29 -13.95 -6.41
C ILE A 340 -22.62 -12.95 -7.36
N SER A 341 -22.91 -13.05 -8.66
CA SER A 341 -22.39 -12.14 -9.67
C SER A 341 -22.82 -10.69 -9.43
N ARG A 342 -24.07 -10.44 -9.01
CA ARG A 342 -24.54 -9.10 -8.65
C ARG A 342 -23.76 -8.50 -7.50
N VAL A 343 -23.61 -9.26 -6.42
CA VAL A 343 -22.83 -8.84 -5.24
C VAL A 343 -21.40 -8.54 -5.66
N ASN A 344 -20.77 -9.44 -6.43
CA ASN A 344 -19.41 -9.26 -6.90
C ASN A 344 -19.26 -7.98 -7.76
N VAL A 345 -20.15 -7.73 -8.72
CA VAL A 345 -20.10 -6.53 -9.56
C VAL A 345 -20.24 -5.24 -8.74
N ILE A 346 -21.15 -5.21 -7.77
CA ILE A 346 -21.30 -4.04 -6.87
C ILE A 346 -19.99 -3.76 -6.14
N PHE A 347 -19.35 -4.79 -5.61
CA PHE A 347 -18.08 -4.62 -4.89
C PHE A 347 -16.91 -4.26 -5.79
N LEU A 348 -16.86 -4.82 -7.00
CA LEU A 348 -15.87 -4.39 -8.00
C LEU A 348 -16.01 -2.89 -8.32
N LEU A 349 -17.23 -2.38 -8.40
CA LEU A 349 -17.48 -0.95 -8.58
C LEU A 349 -17.01 -0.12 -7.37
N VAL A 350 -17.24 -0.60 -6.15
CA VAL A 350 -16.75 0.06 -4.91
C VAL A 350 -15.22 0.06 -4.86
N ILE A 351 -14.57 -1.06 -5.19
CA ILE A 351 -13.10 -1.16 -5.26
C ILE A 351 -12.57 -0.23 -6.35
N ALA A 352 -13.19 -0.22 -7.53
CA ALA A 352 -12.79 0.64 -8.64
C ALA A 352 -12.89 2.13 -8.27
N ALA A 353 -13.98 2.53 -7.60
CA ALA A 353 -14.16 3.90 -7.12
C ALA A 353 -13.12 4.27 -6.05
N GLY A 354 -12.91 3.42 -5.03
CA GLY A 354 -11.92 3.64 -3.99
C GLY A 354 -10.50 3.71 -4.54
N SER A 355 -10.14 2.79 -5.43
CA SER A 355 -8.82 2.79 -6.09
C SER A 355 -8.64 3.99 -7.02
N GLY A 356 -9.71 4.41 -7.72
CA GLY A 356 -9.69 5.60 -8.56
C GLY A 356 -9.42 6.88 -7.74
N ILE A 357 -10.07 7.04 -6.59
CA ILE A 357 -9.83 8.16 -5.67
C ILE A 357 -8.38 8.16 -5.19
N ASP A 358 -7.88 7.01 -4.74
CA ASP A 358 -6.51 6.89 -4.23
C ASP A 358 -5.46 7.16 -5.34
N ILE A 359 -5.69 6.66 -6.56
CA ILE A 359 -4.81 6.93 -7.72
C ILE A 359 -4.83 8.43 -8.06
N LEU A 360 -5.99 9.08 -8.11
CA LEU A 360 -6.10 10.51 -8.33
C LEU A 360 -5.33 11.29 -7.25
N THR A 361 -5.51 10.92 -5.99
CA THR A 361 -4.80 11.55 -4.86
C THR A 361 -3.29 11.38 -4.99
N TYR A 362 -2.83 10.19 -5.39
CA TYR A 362 -1.41 9.93 -5.63
C TYR A 362 -0.80 10.83 -6.72
N TYR A 363 -1.51 11.05 -7.83
CA TYR A 363 -1.02 11.93 -8.89
C TYR A 363 -1.13 13.41 -8.54
N MET A 364 -2.11 13.79 -7.71
CA MET A 364 -2.29 15.19 -7.28
C MET A 364 -1.32 15.58 -6.16
N TYR A 365 -0.96 14.66 -5.27
CA TYR A 365 -0.17 14.94 -4.06
C TYR A 365 0.95 13.90 -3.84
N PRO A 366 1.90 13.71 -4.77
CA PRO A 366 2.91 12.65 -4.66
C PRO A 366 3.86 12.79 -3.46
N GLN A 367 4.02 14.00 -2.92
CA GLN A 367 4.91 14.27 -1.77
C GLN A 367 4.25 14.07 -0.39
N ARG A 368 2.92 13.94 -0.31
CA ARG A 368 2.19 13.79 0.97
C ARG A 368 2.16 12.35 1.50
N GLY A 369 2.83 11.45 0.83
CA GLY A 369 2.82 10.04 1.18
C GLY A 369 1.68 9.27 0.50
N LYS A 370 1.87 7.98 0.41
CA LYS A 370 0.96 7.05 -0.31
C LYS A 370 -0.14 6.55 0.64
N GLU A 371 -1.07 7.41 1.03
CA GLU A 371 -2.21 6.99 1.85
C GLU A 371 -3.36 6.44 0.98
N PHE A 372 -3.33 5.15 0.70
CA PHE A 372 -4.39 4.44 -0.06
C PHE A 372 -5.52 3.99 0.87
N ASN A 373 -6.18 4.91 1.55
CA ASN A 373 -7.17 4.57 2.56
C ASN A 373 -8.51 4.14 1.97
N CYS A 374 -8.97 4.75 0.88
CA CYS A 374 -10.23 4.38 0.22
C CYS A 374 -10.18 2.96 -0.33
N SER A 375 -9.08 2.57 -0.98
CA SER A 375 -8.89 1.19 -1.45
C SER A 375 -8.85 0.18 -0.32
N LYS A 376 -8.19 0.50 0.81
CA LYS A 376 -8.10 -0.37 1.99
C LYS A 376 -9.48 -0.64 2.59
N PHE A 377 -10.30 0.41 2.76
CA PHE A 377 -11.68 0.27 3.22
C PHE A 377 -12.54 -0.55 2.25
N ALA A 378 -12.47 -0.25 0.97
CA ALA A 378 -13.23 -0.95 -0.06
C ALA A 378 -12.89 -2.45 -0.09
N LEU A 379 -11.60 -2.79 -0.01
CA LEU A 379 -11.14 -4.18 0.03
C LEU A 379 -11.53 -4.91 1.31
N LEU A 380 -11.38 -4.27 2.46
CA LEU A 380 -11.78 -4.88 3.73
C LEU A 380 -13.28 -5.18 3.72
N LEU A 381 -14.10 -4.25 3.25
CA LEU A 381 -15.54 -4.44 3.08
C LEU A 381 -15.85 -5.60 2.11
N TYR A 382 -15.16 -5.66 0.97
CA TYR A 382 -15.30 -6.73 -0.01
C TYR A 382 -14.98 -8.11 0.59
N ILE A 383 -13.86 -8.24 1.28
CA ILE A 383 -13.45 -9.49 1.93
C ILE A 383 -14.48 -9.92 2.97
N CYS A 384 -14.91 -9.00 3.84
CA CYS A 384 -15.88 -9.29 4.89
C CYS A 384 -17.23 -9.78 4.31
N LEU A 385 -17.73 -9.14 3.27
CA LEU A 385 -19.04 -9.46 2.72
C LEU A 385 -19.04 -10.71 1.86
N LEU A 386 -17.98 -10.97 1.09
CA LEU A 386 -17.83 -12.23 0.37
C LEU A 386 -17.75 -13.42 1.34
N TYR A 387 -17.06 -13.24 2.46
CA TYR A 387 -16.93 -14.31 3.46
C TYR A 387 -18.22 -14.56 4.23
N THR A 388 -19.07 -13.54 4.41
CA THR A 388 -20.35 -13.64 5.13
C THR A 388 -21.53 -13.99 4.22
N SER A 389 -21.34 -13.99 2.90
CA SER A 389 -22.41 -14.31 1.96
C SER A 389 -22.88 -15.77 2.12
N PRO A 390 -24.20 -16.05 1.99
CA PRO A 390 -24.75 -17.39 2.17
C PRO A 390 -24.15 -18.45 1.23
N SER A 391 -23.66 -18.05 0.08
CA SER A 391 -23.06 -18.94 -0.93
C SER A 391 -21.64 -19.40 -0.58
N SER A 392 -21.01 -18.83 0.44
CA SER A 392 -19.74 -19.35 0.96
C SER A 392 -19.94 -20.56 1.88
N ARG A 393 -21.18 -20.96 2.12
CA ARG A 393 -21.58 -22.03 3.06
C ARG A 393 -21.79 -23.40 2.40
N ASP A 394 -21.75 -23.50 1.07
CA ASP A 394 -21.92 -24.74 0.32
C ASP A 394 -20.50 -25.29 -0.17
#